data_8031e42fdd9221cbe450a59f130b9b02
#
_entry.id   8031e42fdd9221cbe450a59f130b9b02
#
_cell.length_a   1.000
_cell.length_b   1.000
_cell.length_c   1.000
_cell.angle_alpha   90.00
_cell.angle_beta   90.00
_cell.angle_gamma   90.00
#
_symmetry.space_group_name_H-M   'P 1'
#
loop_
_entity.id
_entity.type
_entity.pdbx_description
1 polymer ?
#
loop_
_entity_poly.entity_id
_entity_poly.type
_entity_poly.pdbx_seq_one_letter_code
_entity_poly.pdbx_strand_id
1 'polypeptide(L)'
;MVAINPKKNLHFGENPPEINLNSNLKRWFSRNIGLWKSNRTYFLDEAQKTYNLSMNINIQALESKSEWESHYKFTWYPEKKYNFFDENPQYKERGEMHAFLKGHQLKRENFYLSDDEGISNIKQVDEHEMIFESSYKDWYILEHTRLLDSDNYRFRVIYSWNKNKLKIVENHHEIKIIK
;
A
#
# COMPACT_ATOMS: atom_id res chain seq x y z
N MET A 1 21.30 -48.33 33.06
CA MET A 1 21.62 -46.89 33.01
C MET A 1 22.32 -46.64 31.68
N VAL A 2 21.60 -46.23 30.63
CA VAL A 2 22.18 -46.02 29.28
C VAL A 2 22.45 -44.53 29.16
N ALA A 3 23.70 -44.16 28.95
CA ALA A 3 24.15 -42.78 28.79
C ALA A 3 23.73 -42.29 27.39
N ILE A 4 22.89 -41.25 27.35
CA ILE A 4 22.53 -40.51 26.14
C ILE A 4 23.64 -39.51 25.88
N ASN A 5 24.31 -39.64 24.71
CA ASN A 5 25.37 -38.75 24.27
C ASN A 5 24.79 -37.60 23.49
N PRO A 6 24.80 -36.33 23.98
CA PRO A 6 24.26 -35.20 23.26
C PRO A 6 25.36 -34.43 22.54
N LYS A 7 25.84 -34.88 21.40
CA LYS A 7 26.60 -34.04 20.43
C LYS A 7 26.55 -34.68 19.04
N LYS A 8 25.42 -34.52 18.34
CA LYS A 8 25.46 -34.42 16.90
C LYS A 8 25.53 -32.96 16.54
N ASN A 9 26.72 -32.50 16.16
CA ASN A 9 26.87 -31.21 15.48
C ASN A 9 26.08 -31.25 14.18
N LEU A 10 24.95 -30.58 14.17
CA LEU A 10 24.30 -30.19 12.94
C LEU A 10 25.22 -29.18 12.25
N HIS A 11 25.94 -29.61 11.23
CA HIS A 11 26.55 -28.73 10.26
C HIS A 11 25.42 -27.99 9.56
N PHE A 12 25.13 -26.77 9.96
CA PHE A 12 24.48 -25.78 9.10
C PHE A 12 25.56 -25.32 8.12
N GLY A 13 25.82 -26.15 7.13
CA GLY A 13 26.51 -25.73 5.91
C GLY A 13 25.49 -25.15 4.98
N GLU A 14 25.86 -23.98 4.49
CA GLU A 14 25.20 -23.10 3.53
C GLU A 14 24.44 -21.95 4.21
N ASN A 15 24.92 -20.75 3.94
CA ASN A 15 24.21 -19.51 4.25
C ASN A 15 22.80 -19.63 3.70
N PRO A 16 21.76 -19.30 4.46
CA PRO A 16 20.40 -19.31 3.91
C PRO A 16 20.43 -18.46 2.64
N PRO A 17 19.74 -18.89 1.57
CA PRO A 17 19.72 -18.15 0.32
C PRO A 17 19.38 -16.70 0.63
N GLU A 18 20.24 -15.77 0.22
CA GLU A 18 20.03 -14.35 0.38
C GLU A 18 18.77 -14.00 -0.45
N ILE A 19 17.63 -13.91 0.24
CA ILE A 19 16.37 -13.53 -0.41
C ILE A 19 16.55 -12.09 -0.86
N ASN A 20 16.67 -11.87 -2.15
CA ASN A 20 16.76 -10.53 -2.71
C ASN A 20 15.37 -9.85 -2.56
N LEU A 21 15.13 -9.28 -1.39
CA LEU A 21 13.87 -8.63 -1.01
C LEU A 21 13.47 -7.53 -1.99
N ASN A 22 14.43 -6.84 -2.59
CA ASN A 22 14.17 -5.82 -3.59
C ASN A 22 13.51 -6.38 -4.85
N SER A 23 13.89 -7.58 -5.28
CA SER A 23 13.26 -8.23 -6.44
C SER A 23 11.82 -8.61 -6.17
N ASN A 24 11.50 -9.04 -4.94
CA ASN A 24 10.14 -9.39 -4.52
C ASN A 24 9.24 -8.17 -4.44
N LEU A 25 9.73 -7.04 -3.92
CA LEU A 25 8.98 -5.80 -3.88
C LEU A 25 8.69 -5.28 -5.29
N LYS A 26 9.68 -5.23 -6.18
CA LYS A 26 9.49 -4.84 -7.59
C LYS A 26 8.46 -5.73 -8.28
N ARG A 27 8.54 -7.04 -8.05
CA ARG A 27 7.58 -8.01 -8.58
C ARG A 27 6.17 -7.73 -8.04
N TRP A 28 6.04 -7.49 -6.74
CA TRP A 28 4.74 -7.16 -6.14
C TRP A 28 4.15 -5.88 -6.75
N PHE A 29 4.94 -4.82 -6.89
CA PHE A 29 4.50 -3.57 -7.51
C PHE A 29 4.11 -3.77 -8.99
N SER A 30 4.87 -4.58 -9.75
CA SER A 30 4.55 -4.86 -11.16
C SER A 30 3.19 -5.56 -11.33
N ARG A 31 2.81 -6.41 -10.39
CA ARG A 31 1.51 -7.09 -10.36
C ARG A 31 0.33 -6.11 -10.12
N ASN A 32 0.60 -4.93 -9.55
CA ASN A 32 -0.39 -3.90 -9.32
C ASN A 32 -0.63 -2.97 -10.53
N ILE A 33 0.19 -3.04 -11.57
CA ILE A 33 0.05 -2.21 -12.78
C ILE A 33 -1.25 -2.55 -13.51
N GLY A 34 -1.95 -1.51 -13.96
CA GLY A 34 -3.18 -1.63 -14.73
C GLY A 34 -4.31 -0.75 -14.21
N LEU A 35 -5.49 -0.97 -14.77
CA LEU A 35 -6.72 -0.26 -14.41
C LEU A 35 -7.52 -1.06 -13.38
N TRP A 36 -7.92 -0.40 -12.30
CA TRP A 36 -8.64 -0.98 -11.18
C TRP A 36 -9.95 -0.24 -10.93
N LYS A 37 -11.01 -0.98 -10.72
CA LYS A 37 -12.25 -0.47 -10.12
C LYS A 37 -12.16 -0.68 -8.61
N SER A 38 -12.27 0.40 -7.83
CA SER A 38 -12.08 0.41 -6.39
C SER A 38 -13.38 0.81 -5.69
N ASN A 39 -14.03 -0.12 -5.01
CA ASN A 39 -15.15 0.15 -4.13
C ASN A 39 -14.60 0.43 -2.73
N ARG A 40 -14.81 1.65 -2.24
CA ARG A 40 -14.23 2.15 -1.00
C ARG A 40 -15.30 2.44 0.03
N THR A 41 -15.03 2.08 1.27
CA THR A 41 -15.82 2.47 2.44
C THR A 41 -14.92 3.27 3.37
N TYR A 42 -15.33 4.50 3.68
CA TYR A 42 -14.67 5.38 4.64
C TYR A 42 -15.48 5.45 5.92
N PHE A 43 -14.83 5.22 7.06
CA PHE A 43 -15.38 5.44 8.40
C PHE A 43 -14.66 6.63 9.00
N LEU A 44 -15.37 7.74 9.21
CA LEU A 44 -14.83 8.97 9.78
C LEU A 44 -15.32 9.13 11.22
N ASP A 45 -14.39 9.03 12.19
CA ASP A 45 -14.72 9.08 13.62
C ASP A 45 -15.39 10.41 14.02
N GLU A 46 -14.85 11.54 13.57
CA GLU A 46 -15.38 12.87 13.93
C GLU A 46 -16.80 13.11 13.42
N ALA A 47 -17.09 12.65 12.22
CA ALA A 47 -18.40 12.82 11.61
C ALA A 47 -19.39 11.74 12.03
N GLN A 48 -18.92 10.64 12.68
CA GLN A 48 -19.70 9.42 12.95
C GLN A 48 -20.46 8.94 11.71
N LYS A 49 -19.81 9.09 10.54
CA LYS A 49 -20.38 8.82 9.23
C LYS A 49 -19.59 7.75 8.48
N THR A 50 -20.32 6.99 7.67
CA THR A 50 -19.78 6.04 6.72
C THR A 50 -20.11 6.49 5.31
N TYR A 51 -19.11 6.49 4.43
CA TYR A 51 -19.28 6.83 3.01
C TYR A 51 -18.85 5.65 2.14
N ASN A 52 -19.61 5.41 1.08
CA ASN A 52 -19.29 4.39 0.08
C ASN A 52 -19.07 5.06 -1.28
N LEU A 53 -17.91 4.81 -1.87
CA LEU A 53 -17.48 5.41 -3.14
C LEU A 53 -17.06 4.33 -4.13
N SER A 54 -17.27 4.59 -5.41
CA SER A 54 -16.70 3.78 -6.50
C SER A 54 -15.74 4.64 -7.32
N MET A 55 -14.49 4.22 -7.38
CA MET A 55 -13.39 4.95 -8.01
C MET A 55 -12.73 4.09 -9.08
N ASN A 56 -12.18 4.73 -10.09
CA ASN A 56 -11.25 4.10 -11.03
C ASN A 56 -9.83 4.53 -10.66
N ILE A 57 -8.88 3.59 -10.68
CA ILE A 57 -7.47 3.84 -10.43
C ILE A 57 -6.68 3.25 -11.58
N ASN A 58 -5.80 4.04 -12.19
CA ASN A 58 -4.84 3.54 -13.17
C ASN A 58 -3.44 3.63 -12.58
N ILE A 59 -2.71 2.52 -12.61
CA ILE A 59 -1.33 2.41 -12.12
C ILE A 59 -0.44 2.08 -13.30
N GLN A 60 0.56 2.92 -13.53
CA GLN A 60 1.53 2.77 -14.63
C GLN A 60 2.95 2.76 -14.07
N ALA A 61 3.81 1.90 -14.62
CA ALA A 61 5.24 2.02 -14.42
C ALA A 61 5.80 3.05 -15.41
N LEU A 62 6.69 3.89 -14.91
CA LEU A 62 7.42 4.88 -15.70
C LEU A 62 8.92 4.57 -15.66
N GLU A 63 9.66 5.15 -16.60
CA GLU A 63 11.13 5.06 -16.56
C GLU A 63 11.66 5.75 -15.30
N SER A 64 12.53 5.07 -14.59
CA SER A 64 13.20 5.63 -13.42
C SER A 64 14.39 6.47 -13.91
N LYS A 65 14.39 7.77 -13.58
CA LYS A 65 15.43 8.74 -14.02
C LYS A 65 16.42 9.10 -12.91
N SER A 66 16.43 8.39 -11.80
CA SER A 66 17.17 8.84 -10.63
C SER A 66 17.76 7.66 -9.85
N GLU A 67 18.24 7.96 -8.67
CA GLU A 67 18.67 6.99 -7.64
C GLU A 67 17.55 6.02 -7.16
N TRP A 68 16.30 6.24 -7.59
CA TRP A 68 15.16 5.38 -7.28
C TRP A 68 15.12 4.17 -8.20
N GLU A 69 14.79 3.01 -7.64
CA GLU A 69 14.81 1.74 -8.36
C GLU A 69 13.62 1.57 -9.30
N SER A 70 12.48 2.16 -8.95
CA SER A 70 11.25 2.11 -9.75
C SER A 70 10.41 3.37 -9.55
N HIS A 71 9.70 3.75 -10.59
CA HIS A 71 8.83 4.91 -10.62
C HIS A 71 7.44 4.50 -11.09
N TYR A 72 6.42 4.87 -10.34
CA TYR A 72 5.02 4.57 -10.63
C TYR A 72 4.19 5.84 -10.64
N LYS A 73 3.23 5.89 -11.57
CA LYS A 73 2.20 6.93 -11.63
C LYS A 73 0.85 6.31 -11.29
N PHE A 74 0.15 6.94 -10.37
CA PHE A 74 -1.22 6.62 -9.99
C PHE A 74 -2.12 7.74 -10.45
N THR A 75 -3.22 7.42 -11.14
CA THR A 75 -4.28 8.37 -11.44
C THR A 75 -5.59 7.82 -10.95
N TRP A 76 -6.49 8.70 -10.47
CA TRP A 76 -7.79 8.28 -9.98
C TRP A 76 -8.88 9.25 -10.35
N TYR A 77 -10.09 8.73 -10.51
CA TYR A 77 -11.32 9.50 -10.72
C TYR A 77 -12.53 8.67 -10.26
N PRO A 78 -13.62 9.33 -9.79
CA PRO A 78 -14.82 8.64 -9.34
C PRO A 78 -15.64 8.16 -10.54
N GLU A 79 -16.47 7.13 -10.33
CA GLU A 79 -17.44 6.69 -11.36
C GLU A 79 -18.58 7.70 -11.57
N LYS A 80 -18.94 8.42 -10.51
CA LYS A 80 -19.98 9.45 -10.50
C LYS A 80 -19.64 10.54 -9.50
N LYS A 81 -20.39 11.62 -9.49
CA LYS A 81 -20.24 12.66 -8.46
C LYS A 81 -20.67 12.13 -7.08
N TYR A 82 -19.88 12.44 -6.04
CA TYR A 82 -20.15 12.11 -4.65
C TYR A 82 -20.04 13.37 -3.78
N ASN A 83 -21.02 13.61 -2.90
CA ASN A 83 -20.97 14.71 -1.93
C ASN A 83 -19.82 14.55 -0.90
N PHE A 84 -19.27 13.35 -0.80
CA PHE A 84 -18.14 13.06 0.06
C PHE A 84 -16.98 14.05 -0.12
N PHE A 85 -16.65 14.40 -1.35
CA PHE A 85 -15.52 15.30 -1.66
C PHE A 85 -15.82 16.76 -1.31
N ASP A 86 -17.09 17.16 -1.42
CA ASP A 86 -17.55 18.49 -1.00
C ASP A 86 -17.54 18.61 0.53
N GLU A 87 -17.90 17.54 1.25
CA GLU A 87 -17.91 17.47 2.72
C GLU A 87 -16.51 17.24 3.32
N ASN A 88 -15.58 16.66 2.55
CA ASN A 88 -14.23 16.28 2.99
C ASN A 88 -13.16 16.75 2.01
N PRO A 89 -12.88 18.06 1.93
CA PRO A 89 -12.01 18.68 0.91
C PRO A 89 -10.55 18.24 0.96
N GLN A 90 -10.10 17.59 2.06
CA GLN A 90 -8.78 16.97 2.13
C GLN A 90 -8.63 15.76 1.20
N TYR A 91 -9.74 15.17 0.73
CA TYR A 91 -9.72 14.09 -0.25
C TYR A 91 -9.94 14.64 -1.66
N LYS A 92 -9.02 14.36 -2.57
CA LYS A 92 -9.14 14.78 -3.97
C LYS A 92 -10.07 13.84 -4.72
N GLU A 93 -11.14 14.39 -5.32
CA GLU A 93 -12.07 13.65 -6.15
C GLU A 93 -11.35 12.95 -7.31
N ARG A 94 -10.45 13.67 -7.96
CA ARG A 94 -9.60 13.16 -9.05
C ARG A 94 -8.20 13.74 -8.95
N GLY A 95 -7.23 12.99 -9.43
CA GLY A 95 -5.85 13.45 -9.36
C GLY A 95 -4.85 12.43 -9.88
N GLU A 96 -3.60 12.79 -9.69
CA GLU A 96 -2.46 11.92 -9.96
C GLU A 96 -1.43 12.04 -8.85
N MET A 97 -0.62 11.01 -8.71
CA MET A 97 0.48 10.94 -7.75
C MET A 97 1.62 10.11 -8.35
N HIS A 98 2.83 10.57 -8.14
CA HIS A 98 4.01 9.77 -8.42
C HIS A 98 4.53 9.11 -7.15
N ALA A 99 4.98 7.86 -7.29
CA ALA A 99 5.57 7.08 -6.22
C ALA A 99 6.89 6.46 -6.69
N PHE A 100 7.89 6.51 -5.83
CA PHE A 100 9.25 6.07 -6.11
C PHE A 100 9.67 5.03 -5.10
N LEU A 101 10.09 3.87 -5.58
CA LEU A 101 10.53 2.75 -4.76
C LEU A 101 12.07 2.75 -4.65
N LYS A 102 12.58 2.60 -3.43
CA LYS A 102 13.99 2.34 -3.16
C LYS A 102 14.13 1.45 -1.92
N GLY A 103 14.64 0.24 -2.11
CA GLY A 103 14.69 -0.74 -1.04
C GLY A 103 13.30 -0.95 -0.44
N HIS A 104 13.19 -0.82 0.87
CA HIS A 104 11.92 -0.94 1.61
C HIS A 104 11.22 0.40 1.87
N GLN A 105 11.44 1.39 1.01
CA GLN A 105 10.81 2.71 1.12
C GLN A 105 10.06 3.08 -0.14
N LEU A 106 8.87 3.64 0.04
CA LEU A 106 8.06 4.22 -1.01
C LEU A 106 7.89 5.72 -0.74
N LYS A 107 8.56 6.56 -1.53
CA LYS A 107 8.33 8.00 -1.54
C LYS A 107 7.09 8.28 -2.38
N ARG A 108 6.18 9.10 -1.88
CA ARG A 108 5.00 9.62 -2.58
C ARG A 108 5.09 11.13 -2.65
N GLU A 109 4.81 11.71 -3.83
CA GLU A 109 4.82 13.18 -4.01
C GLU A 109 3.67 13.85 -3.26
N ASN A 110 2.52 13.18 -3.19
CA ASN A 110 1.37 13.63 -2.41
C ASN A 110 1.06 12.57 -1.36
N PHE A 111 0.99 12.97 -0.11
CA PHE A 111 0.68 12.07 0.98
C PHE A 111 -0.83 11.96 1.21
N TYR A 112 -1.31 10.94 1.89
CA TYR A 112 -2.73 10.56 2.01
C TYR A 112 -3.71 11.70 2.26
N LEU A 113 -3.36 12.67 3.09
CA LEU A 113 -4.23 13.78 3.52
C LEU A 113 -3.58 15.14 3.30
N SER A 114 -2.54 15.23 2.48
CA SER A 114 -1.85 16.48 2.20
C SER A 114 -1.15 16.43 0.84
N ASP A 115 -0.80 17.60 0.32
CA ASP A 115 0.01 17.74 -0.88
C ASP A 115 1.51 17.67 -0.61
N ASP A 116 1.91 17.41 0.64
CA ASP A 116 3.32 17.26 1.00
C ASP A 116 3.86 15.89 0.58
N GLU A 117 5.13 15.83 0.30
CA GLU A 117 5.84 14.58 0.07
C GLU A 117 5.91 13.73 1.34
N GLY A 118 5.83 12.43 1.20
CA GLY A 118 5.94 11.50 2.31
C GLY A 118 6.65 10.21 1.96
N ILE A 119 7.23 9.59 2.97
CA ILE A 119 7.89 8.30 2.85
C ILE A 119 7.13 7.27 3.69
N SER A 120 6.83 6.14 3.06
CA SER A 120 6.29 4.95 3.73
C SER A 120 7.38 3.90 3.83
N ASN A 121 7.55 3.33 5.01
CA ASN A 121 8.34 2.13 5.18
C ASN A 121 7.49 0.92 4.78
N ILE A 122 8.07 0.00 4.01
CA ILE A 122 7.39 -1.19 3.50
C ILE A 122 7.84 -2.40 4.30
N LYS A 123 6.86 -3.16 4.80
CA LYS A 123 7.07 -4.48 5.39
C LYS A 123 6.36 -5.51 4.54
N GLN A 124 7.11 -6.44 4.01
CA GLN A 124 6.55 -7.60 3.32
C GLN A 124 6.06 -8.61 4.35
N VAL A 125 4.79 -9.01 4.27
CA VAL A 125 4.21 -10.07 5.09
C VAL A 125 4.42 -11.42 4.39
N ASP A 126 4.02 -11.48 3.11
CA ASP A 126 4.20 -12.63 2.23
C ASP A 126 4.32 -12.15 0.77
N GLU A 127 4.27 -13.03 -0.20
CA GLU A 127 4.34 -12.69 -1.63
C GLU A 127 3.11 -11.90 -2.16
N HIS A 128 2.03 -11.85 -1.37
CA HIS A 128 0.77 -11.20 -1.74
C HIS A 128 0.51 -9.92 -0.93
N GLU A 129 1.03 -9.81 0.28
CA GLU A 129 0.69 -8.73 1.19
C GLU A 129 1.88 -7.85 1.57
N MET A 130 1.67 -6.54 1.43
CA MET A 130 2.56 -5.48 1.89
C MET A 130 1.86 -4.59 2.91
N ILE A 131 2.62 -4.19 3.91
CA ILE A 131 2.23 -3.18 4.89
C ILE A 131 3.06 -1.93 4.62
N PHE A 132 2.38 -0.78 4.55
CA PHE A 132 3.02 0.53 4.43
C PHE A 132 2.78 1.31 5.71
N GLU A 133 3.87 1.68 6.37
CA GLU A 133 3.86 2.48 7.60
C GLU A 133 4.35 3.88 7.29
N SER A 134 3.57 4.88 7.65
CA SER A 134 3.86 6.26 7.34
C SER A 134 3.58 7.16 8.54
N SER A 135 4.46 8.12 8.76
CA SER A 135 4.27 9.17 9.77
C SER A 135 4.39 10.53 9.11
N TYR A 136 3.44 11.42 9.38
CA TYR A 136 3.39 12.74 8.82
C TYR A 136 2.74 13.73 9.81
N LYS A 137 3.48 14.74 10.28
CA LYS A 137 3.03 15.63 11.35
C LYS A 137 2.52 14.80 12.55
N ASP A 138 1.26 15.03 12.94
CA ASP A 138 0.60 14.32 14.02
C ASP A 138 -0.12 13.03 13.56
N TRP A 139 0.00 12.67 12.27
CA TRP A 139 -0.63 11.49 11.69
C TRP A 139 0.32 10.28 11.68
N TYR A 140 -0.22 9.13 12.05
CA TYR A 140 0.35 7.82 11.80
C TYR A 140 -0.63 7.03 10.94
N ILE A 141 -0.15 6.45 9.83
CA ILE A 141 -0.96 5.75 8.86
C ILE A 141 -0.38 4.37 8.64
N LEU A 142 -1.24 3.38 8.77
CA LEU A 142 -0.93 1.97 8.52
C LEU A 142 -1.84 1.48 7.39
N GLU A 143 -1.24 1.10 6.27
CA GLU A 143 -1.94 0.54 5.12
C GLU A 143 -1.54 -0.91 4.93
N HIS A 144 -2.51 -1.82 4.93
CA HIS A 144 -2.37 -3.19 4.50
C HIS A 144 -2.90 -3.32 3.08
N THR A 145 -2.11 -3.87 2.18
CA THR A 145 -2.53 -4.11 0.79
C THR A 145 -2.22 -5.54 0.41
N ARG A 146 -3.26 -6.31 0.10
CA ARG A 146 -3.15 -7.71 -0.30
C ARG A 146 -3.70 -7.93 -1.70
N LEU A 147 -2.89 -8.57 -2.55
CA LEU A 147 -3.34 -9.13 -3.84
C LEU A 147 -3.95 -10.51 -3.60
N LEU A 148 -5.09 -10.76 -4.22
CA LEU A 148 -5.81 -12.01 -4.14
C LEU A 148 -5.95 -12.59 -5.54
N ASP A 149 -6.06 -13.89 -5.58
CA ASP A 149 -6.47 -14.68 -6.74
C ASP A 149 -5.99 -14.14 -8.10
N SER A 150 -4.91 -14.73 -8.62
CA SER A 150 -4.35 -14.37 -9.93
C SER A 150 -4.07 -12.88 -10.16
N ASP A 151 -3.93 -12.07 -9.08
CA ASP A 151 -3.67 -10.62 -9.10
C ASP A 151 -4.79 -9.76 -9.71
N ASN A 152 -6.00 -10.32 -9.82
CA ASN A 152 -7.16 -9.62 -10.35
C ASN A 152 -7.99 -8.94 -9.27
N TYR A 153 -7.76 -9.29 -8.02
CA TYR A 153 -8.39 -8.69 -6.86
C TYR A 153 -7.35 -8.12 -5.92
N ARG A 154 -7.65 -6.95 -5.36
CA ARG A 154 -6.82 -6.31 -4.35
C ARG A 154 -7.71 -5.81 -3.22
N PHE A 155 -7.32 -6.12 -2.00
CA PHE A 155 -7.95 -5.64 -0.80
C PHE A 155 -6.97 -4.72 -0.07
N ARG A 156 -7.46 -3.53 0.34
CA ARG A 156 -6.68 -2.58 1.10
C ARG A 156 -7.46 -2.14 2.33
N VAL A 157 -6.77 -2.07 3.46
CA VAL A 157 -7.28 -1.47 4.70
C VAL A 157 -6.30 -0.41 5.14
N ILE A 158 -6.81 0.79 5.39
CA ILE A 158 -5.99 1.92 5.83
C ILE A 158 -6.54 2.42 7.16
N TYR A 159 -5.65 2.47 8.15
CA TYR A 159 -5.93 3.05 9.45
C TYR A 159 -5.15 4.33 9.59
N SER A 160 -5.83 5.42 9.99
CA SER A 160 -5.20 6.72 10.18
C SER A 160 -5.48 7.25 11.58
N TRP A 161 -4.39 7.40 12.35
CA TRP A 161 -4.43 7.99 13.68
C TRP A 161 -3.93 9.42 13.65
N ASN A 162 -4.58 10.29 14.41
CA ASN A 162 -4.09 11.64 14.69
C ASN A 162 -3.95 11.78 16.22
N LYS A 163 -2.76 12.19 16.69
CA LYS A 163 -2.46 12.30 18.14
C LYS A 163 -2.89 11.04 18.91
N ASN A 164 -2.52 9.86 18.40
CA ASN A 164 -2.82 8.54 18.98
C ASN A 164 -4.31 8.16 19.04
N LYS A 165 -5.22 8.93 18.40
CA LYS A 165 -6.63 8.57 18.27
C LYS A 165 -6.90 8.10 16.84
N LEU A 166 -7.52 6.93 16.70
CA LEU A 166 -7.98 6.44 15.40
C LEU A 166 -9.06 7.39 14.88
N LYS A 167 -8.84 7.97 13.70
CA LYS A 167 -9.71 8.98 13.11
C LYS A 167 -10.41 8.50 11.85
N ILE A 168 -9.73 7.69 11.06
CA ILE A 168 -10.20 7.26 9.76
C ILE A 168 -9.87 5.78 9.60
N VAL A 169 -10.86 5.00 9.13
CA VAL A 169 -10.64 3.65 8.62
C VAL A 169 -11.18 3.60 7.20
N GLU A 170 -10.37 3.10 6.28
CA GLU A 170 -10.74 2.93 4.88
C GLU A 170 -10.64 1.45 4.50
N ASN A 171 -11.69 0.92 3.88
CA ASN A 171 -11.68 -0.41 3.27
C ASN A 171 -11.87 -0.27 1.77
N HIS A 172 -10.95 -0.83 0.99
CA HIS A 172 -11.01 -0.79 -0.47
C HIS A 172 -11.05 -2.21 -1.02
N HIS A 173 -12.10 -2.52 -1.77
CA HIS A 173 -12.23 -3.74 -2.56
C HIS A 173 -12.01 -3.37 -4.02
N GLU A 174 -10.97 -3.93 -4.63
CA GLU A 174 -10.51 -3.49 -5.93
C GLU A 174 -10.46 -4.68 -6.90
N ILE A 175 -10.99 -4.47 -8.10
CA ILE A 175 -11.02 -5.47 -9.18
C ILE A 175 -10.26 -4.90 -10.36
N LYS A 176 -9.32 -5.67 -10.90
CA LYS A 176 -8.56 -5.31 -12.08
C LYS A 176 -9.43 -5.41 -13.32
N ILE A 177 -9.46 -4.35 -14.13
CA ILE A 177 -10.16 -4.35 -15.41
C ILE A 177 -9.22 -4.93 -16.45
N ILE A 178 -9.53 -6.14 -16.89
CA ILE A 178 -8.81 -6.83 -17.96
C ILE A 178 -9.46 -6.37 -19.27
N LYS A 179 -8.66 -5.80 -20.17
CA LYS A 179 -9.08 -5.44 -21.52
C LYS A 179 -8.87 -6.58 -22.47
#